data_1e114bfddfb620f6c0d248b20c6e3a23
#
_entry.id   1e114bfddfb620f6c0d248b20c6e3a23
#
_cell.length_a   1.000
_cell.length_b   1.000
_cell.length_c   1.000
_cell.angle_alpha   90.00
_cell.angle_beta   90.00
_cell.angle_gamma   90.00
#
_symmetry.space_group_name_H-M   'P 1'
#
loop_
_entity.id
_entity.type
_entity.pdbx_description
1 polymer ?
#
loop_
_entity_poly.entity_id
_entity_poly.type
_entity_poly.pdbx_seq_one_letter_code
_entity_poly.pdbx_strand_id
1 'polypeptide(L)'
;MKSTTGSTCALWVALTCAALFVASCGNSDAADANSSARADVIESTTTTILPATTTSLKVYAATAFDQTNALMTERVNSAGLSGGMVRIGRADGSVIYEKSIGAVRGSTPLSVASSTKWLTAATFMTFADQGVIGLDDNIAKWLPEFSNDAPPVSPRQLLSHTSGVRDNKCQAGGMSLSACVKAIASSARQFPAGSKFSYGNSDFLVIGRLVEILGGADFATIVNQRITGPLQMNATTWPGAPSMANAAFGVRVTIDDYGKFLQMVLNRGETSGTRVLSGQAVDALISNQVSAYDTTNDFAVGITKIPRYGLGGWPDVVNEFGGTVVASGNGAMGFYPWVDYATNTWGIIGVQDSRGAQVAVPASQKVAVEARNALSR
;
A
#
# COMPACT_ATOMS: atom_id res chain seq x y z
N MET A 1 40.91 -41.54 -31.89
CA MET A 1 40.64 -42.99 -31.87
C MET A 1 39.37 -43.22 -31.11
N LYS A 2 38.35 -43.77 -31.80
CA LYS A 2 37.15 -44.51 -31.36
C LYS A 2 36.26 -43.86 -30.29
N SER A 3 35.06 -43.27 -30.57
CA SER A 3 33.82 -43.92 -31.10
C SER A 3 33.14 -44.86 -30.10
N THR A 4 31.94 -44.49 -29.66
CA THR A 4 30.67 -45.20 -29.76
C THR A 4 29.64 -44.49 -28.87
N THR A 5 28.64 -43.81 -29.38
CA THR A 5 27.26 -44.17 -29.81
C THR A 5 26.49 -45.03 -28.85
N GLY A 6 25.37 -44.58 -28.43
CA GLY A 6 24.31 -45.32 -27.72
C GLY A 6 23.06 -44.45 -27.55
N SER A 7 22.15 -44.61 -28.54
CA SER A 7 20.82 -44.00 -28.63
C SER A 7 19.79 -44.97 -27.97
N THR A 8 18.58 -44.46 -27.78
CA THR A 8 17.25 -45.10 -27.51
C THR A 8 16.77 -44.90 -26.07
N CYS A 9 15.54 -44.68 -25.79
CA CYS A 9 14.26 -44.63 -26.52
C CYS A 9 13.22 -43.91 -25.68
N ALA A 10 12.32 -43.22 -26.29
CA ALA A 10 11.13 -42.63 -25.71
C ALA A 10 10.10 -43.72 -25.31
N LEU A 11 9.39 -43.48 -24.24
CA LEU A 11 8.08 -44.16 -24.07
C LEU A 11 7.05 -43.16 -23.50
N TRP A 12 6.09 -42.90 -24.35
CA TRP A 12 4.81 -42.25 -24.00
C TRP A 12 3.91 -43.30 -23.34
N VAL A 13 3.27 -42.96 -22.23
CA VAL A 13 2.05 -43.63 -21.78
C VAL A 13 1.01 -42.58 -21.44
N ALA A 14 0.05 -42.47 -22.36
CA ALA A 14 -1.23 -41.86 -22.10
C ALA A 14 -2.14 -42.90 -21.44
N LEU A 15 -2.83 -42.58 -20.39
CA LEU A 15 -3.97 -43.36 -19.89
C LEU A 15 -5.16 -42.42 -19.63
N THR A 16 -6.11 -42.56 -20.51
CA THR A 16 -7.53 -42.20 -20.38
C THR A 16 -8.26 -43.29 -19.58
N CYS A 17 -9.32 -42.92 -18.90
CA CYS A 17 -10.54 -43.65 -18.59
C CYS A 17 -11.02 -43.31 -17.18
N ALA A 18 -12.19 -43.07 -16.91
CA ALA A 18 -13.56 -43.27 -17.38
C ALA A 18 -14.43 -43.23 -16.13
N ALA A 19 -15.55 -42.61 -16.24
CA ALA A 19 -16.57 -42.51 -15.20
C ALA A 19 -17.22 -43.86 -14.93
N LEU A 20 -17.60 -44.10 -13.68
CA LEU A 20 -18.59 -45.14 -13.33
C LEU A 20 -19.62 -44.55 -12.36
N PHE A 21 -20.83 -44.40 -12.90
CA PHE A 21 -22.07 -44.32 -12.14
C PHE A 21 -22.42 -45.66 -11.52
N VAL A 22 -22.78 -45.66 -10.25
CA VAL A 22 -23.59 -46.73 -9.68
C VAL A 22 -24.76 -46.12 -8.93
N ALA A 23 -25.94 -46.32 -9.50
CA ALA A 23 -27.20 -46.10 -8.82
C ALA A 23 -27.56 -47.39 -8.05
N SER A 24 -28.07 -47.26 -6.84
CA SER A 24 -28.77 -48.36 -6.15
C SER A 24 -30.02 -47.83 -5.50
N CYS A 25 -31.16 -48.33 -5.98
CA CYS A 25 -32.50 -48.22 -5.38
C CYS A 25 -32.70 -49.29 -4.31
N GLY A 26 -33.61 -49.02 -3.37
CA GLY A 26 -34.22 -50.03 -2.49
C GLY A 26 -34.70 -49.41 -1.19
N ASN A 27 -35.81 -49.17 -1.06
CA ASN A 27 -37.19 -49.49 -0.72
C ASN A 27 -37.46 -49.61 0.80
N SER A 28 -38.42 -48.80 1.24
CA SER A 28 -39.58 -48.99 2.15
C SER A 28 -39.34 -49.51 3.57
N ASP A 29 -39.85 -48.81 4.59
CA ASP A 29 -41.21 -48.94 5.11
C ASP A 29 -41.56 -47.93 6.19
N ALA A 30 -42.86 -47.72 6.37
CA ALA A 30 -43.58 -46.70 7.10
C ALA A 30 -43.56 -46.84 8.63
N ALA A 31 -43.79 -45.77 9.34
CA ALA A 31 -44.85 -45.62 10.31
C ALA A 31 -44.87 -44.21 10.98
N ASP A 32 -45.99 -43.55 10.79
CA ASP A 32 -46.76 -42.66 11.69
C ASP A 32 -46.10 -41.80 12.79
N ALA A 33 -46.31 -40.51 12.75
CA ALA A 33 -47.35 -39.77 13.53
C ALA A 33 -47.03 -38.27 13.62
N ASN A 34 -47.91 -37.52 13.02
CA ASN A 34 -48.53 -36.27 13.54
C ASN A 34 -47.67 -35.24 14.25
N SER A 35 -47.42 -34.10 13.57
CA SER A 35 -47.56 -32.75 14.23
C SER A 35 -47.58 -31.63 13.20
N SER A 36 -48.70 -30.94 13.20
CA SER A 36 -49.01 -29.54 12.85
C SER A 36 -48.11 -28.83 11.83
N ALA A 37 -48.71 -28.58 10.67
CA ALA A 37 -48.28 -27.56 9.70
C ALA A 37 -48.25 -26.19 10.32
N ARG A 38 -47.08 -25.54 10.34
CA ARG A 38 -46.97 -24.09 10.35
C ARG A 38 -46.54 -23.68 8.93
N ALA A 39 -47.48 -23.00 8.27
CA ALA A 39 -47.20 -22.29 7.05
C ALA A 39 -46.30 -21.10 7.36
N ASP A 40 -45.01 -21.17 7.01
CA ASP A 40 -44.15 -20.01 6.98
C ASP A 40 -44.54 -19.14 5.78
N VAL A 41 -45.18 -18.01 6.12
CA VAL A 41 -45.43 -16.91 5.19
C VAL A 41 -44.05 -16.35 4.81
N ILE A 42 -43.63 -16.60 3.60
CA ILE A 42 -42.47 -15.90 2.99
C ILE A 42 -42.94 -14.47 2.75
N GLU A 43 -42.63 -13.56 3.68
CA GLU A 43 -42.74 -12.14 3.43
C GLU A 43 -41.68 -11.78 2.34
N SER A 44 -42.21 -11.51 1.16
CA SER A 44 -41.44 -10.90 0.07
C SER A 44 -41.07 -9.48 0.51
N THR A 45 -39.88 -9.31 1.09
CA THR A 45 -39.29 -7.99 1.31
C THR A 45 -38.93 -7.40 -0.05
N THR A 46 -39.81 -6.58 -0.57
CA THR A 46 -39.54 -5.72 -1.72
C THR A 46 -38.45 -4.74 -1.28
N THR A 47 -37.21 -5.03 -1.62
CA THR A 47 -36.09 -4.09 -1.45
C THR A 47 -36.38 -2.90 -2.36
N THR A 48 -36.89 -1.83 -1.78
CA THR A 48 -37.03 -0.55 -2.47
C THR A 48 -35.62 -0.05 -2.76
N ILE A 49 -35.17 -0.21 -4.01
CA ILE A 49 -33.93 0.41 -4.50
C ILE A 49 -34.20 1.91 -4.45
N LEU A 50 -33.64 2.59 -3.44
CA LEU A 50 -33.61 4.05 -3.42
C LEU A 50 -32.93 4.50 -4.73
N PRO A 51 -33.51 5.46 -5.48
CA PRO A 51 -32.88 5.99 -6.66
C PRO A 51 -31.51 6.52 -6.29
N ALA A 52 -30.47 6.13 -7.05
CA ALA A 52 -29.15 6.68 -6.90
C ALA A 52 -29.26 8.21 -6.96
N THR A 53 -29.03 8.86 -5.83
CA THR A 53 -28.92 10.33 -5.77
C THR A 53 -27.74 10.66 -6.70
N THR A 54 -28.02 11.20 -7.87
CA THR A 54 -27.03 11.83 -8.74
C THR A 54 -26.48 13.03 -7.98
N THR A 55 -25.48 12.81 -7.15
CA THR A 55 -24.75 13.90 -6.51
C THR A 55 -24.07 14.68 -7.63
N SER A 56 -24.60 15.85 -7.93
CA SER A 56 -23.98 16.78 -8.90
C SER A 56 -22.53 16.98 -8.50
N LEU A 57 -21.58 16.67 -9.40
CA LEU A 57 -20.16 16.86 -9.12
C LEU A 57 -19.90 18.34 -8.82
N LYS A 58 -19.38 18.64 -7.62
CA LYS A 58 -19.03 20.02 -7.26
C LYS A 58 -18.03 20.58 -8.27
N VAL A 59 -18.40 21.67 -8.94
CA VAL A 59 -17.53 22.42 -9.85
C VAL A 59 -16.90 23.55 -9.02
N TYR A 60 -15.59 23.68 -9.09
CA TYR A 60 -14.85 24.69 -8.34
C TYR A 60 -14.64 25.91 -9.22
N ALA A 61 -14.72 27.12 -8.64
CA ALA A 61 -14.37 28.36 -9.31
C ALA A 61 -12.91 28.34 -9.78
N ALA A 62 -12.59 29.00 -10.89
CA ALA A 62 -11.23 29.08 -11.42
C ALA A 62 -10.20 29.60 -10.41
N THR A 63 -10.65 30.49 -9.48
CA THR A 63 -9.83 31.09 -8.42
C THR A 63 -9.74 30.26 -7.14
N ALA A 64 -10.47 29.14 -7.02
CA ALA A 64 -10.50 28.35 -5.79
C ALA A 64 -9.11 27.88 -5.34
N PHE A 65 -8.19 27.67 -6.28
CA PHE A 65 -6.84 27.17 -6.04
C PHE A 65 -5.74 28.22 -6.18
N ASP A 66 -6.06 29.53 -6.22
CA ASP A 66 -5.06 30.59 -6.40
C ASP A 66 -4.01 30.59 -5.29
N GLN A 67 -4.42 30.40 -4.03
CA GLN A 67 -3.48 30.28 -2.91
C GLN A 67 -2.61 29.02 -3.01
N THR A 68 -3.16 27.90 -3.44
CA THR A 68 -2.40 26.67 -3.72
C THR A 68 -1.35 26.91 -4.80
N ASN A 69 -1.72 27.63 -5.88
CA ASN A 69 -0.79 28.05 -6.95
C ASN A 69 0.34 28.92 -6.42
N ALA A 70 0.01 29.94 -5.62
CA ALA A 70 1.00 30.85 -5.05
C ALA A 70 2.01 30.09 -4.18
N LEU A 71 1.54 29.22 -3.27
CA LEU A 71 2.39 28.40 -2.41
C LEU A 71 3.25 27.41 -3.20
N MET A 72 2.69 26.78 -4.24
CA MET A 72 3.47 25.86 -5.07
C MET A 72 4.53 26.59 -5.89
N THR A 73 4.22 27.78 -6.42
CA THR A 73 5.15 28.62 -7.16
C THR A 73 6.28 29.10 -6.25
N GLU A 74 5.96 29.60 -5.05
CA GLU A 74 6.93 29.97 -4.02
C GLU A 74 7.86 28.80 -3.68
N ARG A 75 7.29 27.59 -3.46
CA ARG A 75 8.05 26.41 -3.14
C ARG A 75 9.07 26.04 -4.22
N VAL A 76 8.66 26.05 -5.49
CA VAL A 76 9.56 25.74 -6.61
C VAL A 76 10.66 26.77 -6.74
N ASN A 77 10.31 28.06 -6.72
CA ASN A 77 11.25 29.16 -6.94
C ASN A 77 12.23 29.34 -5.77
N SER A 78 11.73 29.40 -4.52
CA SER A 78 12.57 29.58 -3.33
C SER A 78 13.54 28.43 -3.07
N ALA A 79 13.20 27.25 -3.53
CA ALA A 79 14.04 26.05 -3.41
C ALA A 79 14.95 25.82 -4.62
N GLY A 80 14.85 26.61 -5.70
CA GLY A 80 15.59 26.41 -6.93
C GLY A 80 15.30 25.05 -7.59
N LEU A 81 14.07 24.53 -7.47
CA LEU A 81 13.70 23.23 -8.04
C LEU A 81 13.52 23.37 -9.55
N SER A 82 13.84 22.29 -10.29
CA SER A 82 13.59 22.23 -11.74
C SER A 82 12.09 22.35 -12.10
N GLY A 83 11.22 22.07 -11.13
CA GLY A 83 9.79 22.20 -11.23
C GLY A 83 9.05 21.44 -10.14
N GLY A 84 7.73 21.52 -10.21
CA GLY A 84 6.83 20.79 -9.35
C GLY A 84 5.41 20.78 -9.91
N MET A 85 4.61 19.90 -9.37
CA MET A 85 3.22 19.73 -9.81
C MET A 85 2.32 19.47 -8.61
N VAL A 86 1.14 20.06 -8.62
CA VAL A 86 0.03 19.68 -7.75
C VAL A 86 -1.08 19.10 -8.62
N ARG A 87 -1.64 17.97 -8.22
CA ARG A 87 -2.82 17.37 -8.84
C ARG A 87 -3.80 16.92 -7.77
N ILE A 88 -5.09 17.14 -8.02
CA ILE A 88 -6.20 16.67 -7.21
C ILE A 88 -7.18 15.94 -8.12
N GLY A 89 -7.57 14.73 -7.74
CA GLY A 89 -8.53 13.92 -8.47
C GLY A 89 -9.65 13.40 -7.58
N ARG A 90 -10.70 12.88 -8.21
CA ARG A 90 -11.85 12.24 -7.57
C ARG A 90 -11.72 10.72 -7.57
N ALA A 91 -12.62 10.09 -6.86
CA ALA A 91 -12.77 8.65 -6.80
C ALA A 91 -13.03 8.00 -8.18
N ASP A 92 -13.69 8.70 -9.11
CA ASP A 92 -13.94 8.25 -10.49
C ASP A 92 -12.73 8.42 -11.43
N GLY A 93 -11.62 8.97 -10.92
CA GLY A 93 -10.39 9.25 -11.69
C GLY A 93 -10.40 10.59 -12.40
N SER A 94 -11.49 11.35 -12.38
CA SER A 94 -11.52 12.69 -12.98
C SER A 94 -10.61 13.66 -12.20
N VAL A 95 -9.93 14.55 -12.94
CA VAL A 95 -9.05 15.57 -12.35
C VAL A 95 -9.88 16.81 -12.02
N ILE A 96 -9.82 17.24 -10.75
CA ILE A 96 -10.45 18.48 -10.27
C ILE A 96 -9.54 19.67 -10.56
N TYR A 97 -8.26 19.50 -10.27
CA TYR A 97 -7.27 20.56 -10.35
C TYR A 97 -5.90 20.00 -10.67
N GLU A 98 -5.19 20.70 -11.52
CA GLU A 98 -3.84 20.36 -11.91
C GLU A 98 -3.05 21.62 -12.23
N LYS A 99 -1.84 21.72 -11.68
CA LYS A 99 -0.90 22.80 -12.00
C LYS A 99 0.53 22.30 -11.99
N SER A 100 1.20 22.46 -13.15
CA SER A 100 2.65 22.26 -13.29
C SER A 100 3.38 23.60 -13.28
N ILE A 101 4.54 23.63 -12.62
CA ILE A 101 5.47 24.74 -12.57
C ILE A 101 6.84 24.21 -13.00
N GLY A 102 7.54 24.90 -13.89
CA GLY A 102 8.82 24.43 -14.41
C GLY A 102 8.69 23.14 -15.24
N ALA A 103 9.63 22.19 -15.09
CA ALA A 103 9.79 21.02 -15.95
C ALA A 103 8.95 19.81 -15.55
N VAL A 104 8.39 19.72 -14.33
CA VAL A 104 7.64 18.54 -13.86
C VAL A 104 6.25 18.49 -14.50
N ARG A 105 5.88 17.32 -14.99
CA ARG A 105 4.56 16.98 -15.59
C ARG A 105 4.01 15.71 -14.92
N GLY A 106 2.75 15.39 -15.16
CA GLY A 106 2.11 14.17 -14.69
C GLY A 106 2.88 12.90 -15.04
N SER A 107 3.48 12.86 -16.23
CA SER A 107 4.29 11.75 -16.75
C SER A 107 5.76 11.79 -16.38
N THR A 108 6.24 12.80 -15.63
CA THR A 108 7.65 12.89 -15.21
C THR A 108 7.96 11.83 -14.14
N PRO A 109 8.92 10.92 -14.35
CA PRO A 109 9.32 9.96 -13.32
C PRO A 109 10.03 10.65 -12.16
N LEU A 110 9.50 10.50 -10.96
CA LEU A 110 10.01 11.06 -9.72
C LEU A 110 10.48 9.95 -8.78
N SER A 111 11.59 10.17 -8.07
CA SER A 111 11.97 9.34 -6.92
C SER A 111 11.13 9.77 -5.73
N VAL A 112 10.30 8.89 -5.19
CA VAL A 112 9.31 9.26 -4.19
C VAL A 112 9.72 8.92 -2.76
N ALA A 113 10.96 8.46 -2.59
CA ALA A 113 11.53 8.10 -1.28
C ALA A 113 10.54 7.25 -0.46
N SER A 114 10.25 7.63 0.79
CA SER A 114 9.40 6.85 1.71
C SER A 114 7.94 6.69 1.27
N SER A 115 7.46 7.40 0.25
CA SER A 115 6.16 7.08 -0.35
C SER A 115 6.13 5.66 -0.97
N THR A 116 7.30 5.03 -1.19
CA THR A 116 7.45 3.61 -1.52
C THR A 116 6.80 2.70 -0.47
N LYS A 117 6.88 3.07 0.81
CA LYS A 117 6.37 2.26 1.92
C LYS A 117 4.89 1.96 1.80
N TRP A 118 4.11 2.91 1.32
CA TRP A 118 2.66 2.71 1.16
C TRP A 118 2.35 1.67 0.07
N LEU A 119 3.09 1.69 -1.06
CA LEU A 119 2.99 0.65 -2.09
C LEU A 119 3.45 -0.73 -1.57
N THR A 120 4.54 -0.77 -0.81
CA THR A 120 5.05 -2.00 -0.20
C THR A 120 4.04 -2.60 0.79
N ALA A 121 3.46 -1.77 1.65
CA ALA A 121 2.43 -2.20 2.58
C ALA A 121 1.19 -2.72 1.85
N ALA A 122 0.70 -2.01 0.83
CA ALA A 122 -0.42 -2.47 0.00
C ALA A 122 -0.11 -3.81 -0.68
N THR A 123 1.12 -4.00 -1.17
CA THR A 123 1.54 -5.29 -1.75
C THR A 123 1.50 -6.41 -0.73
N PHE A 124 2.06 -6.20 0.47
CA PHE A 124 1.99 -7.17 1.56
C PHE A 124 0.53 -7.48 1.93
N MET A 125 -0.32 -6.45 2.02
CA MET A 125 -1.74 -6.61 2.35
C MET A 125 -2.51 -7.47 1.34
N THR A 126 -2.06 -7.60 0.08
CA THR A 126 -2.70 -8.54 -0.84
C THR A 126 -2.52 -10.00 -0.41
N PHE A 127 -1.43 -10.35 0.26
CA PHE A 127 -1.23 -11.69 0.82
C PHE A 127 -2.01 -11.88 2.13
N ALA A 128 -2.05 -10.84 2.96
CA ALA A 128 -2.82 -10.88 4.21
C ALA A 128 -4.33 -11.01 3.93
N ASP A 129 -4.83 -10.28 2.95
CA ASP A 129 -6.23 -10.29 2.51
C ASP A 129 -6.66 -11.65 1.92
N GLN A 130 -5.70 -12.40 1.35
CA GLN A 130 -5.89 -13.77 0.87
C GLN A 130 -5.71 -14.83 1.98
N GLY A 131 -5.39 -14.44 3.21
CA GLY A 131 -5.16 -15.36 4.32
C GLY A 131 -3.87 -16.16 4.24
N VAL A 132 -2.91 -15.77 3.38
CA VAL A 132 -1.61 -16.44 3.23
C VAL A 132 -0.72 -16.17 4.43
N ILE A 133 -0.83 -14.98 5.03
CA ILE A 133 -0.10 -14.54 6.23
C ILE A 133 -0.99 -13.59 7.04
N GLY A 134 -1.01 -13.76 8.36
CA GLY A 134 -1.68 -12.84 9.27
C GLY A 134 -0.80 -11.64 9.63
N LEU A 135 -1.43 -10.49 9.92
CA LEU A 135 -0.72 -9.30 10.41
C LEU A 135 0.00 -9.56 11.74
N ASP A 136 -0.49 -10.47 12.55
CA ASP A 136 0.03 -10.79 13.89
C ASP A 136 0.77 -12.13 13.95
N ASP A 137 1.02 -12.76 12.81
CA ASP A 137 1.83 -13.97 12.73
C ASP A 137 3.29 -13.71 13.14
N ASN A 138 3.96 -14.72 13.71
CA ASN A 138 5.40 -14.68 13.93
C ASN A 138 6.14 -14.80 12.58
N ILE A 139 6.90 -13.77 12.19
CA ILE A 139 7.65 -13.77 10.92
C ILE A 139 8.72 -14.86 10.84
N ALA A 140 9.17 -15.42 11.97
CA ALA A 140 10.13 -16.51 11.99
C ALA A 140 9.68 -17.77 11.23
N LYS A 141 8.38 -17.91 10.98
CA LYS A 141 7.82 -18.96 10.09
C LYS A 141 8.40 -18.89 8.66
N TRP A 142 8.69 -17.69 8.17
CA TRP A 142 9.18 -17.44 6.82
C TRP A 142 10.63 -16.93 6.81
N LEU A 143 11.06 -16.32 7.89
CA LEU A 143 12.38 -15.73 8.11
C LEU A 143 13.01 -16.33 9.36
N PRO A 144 13.56 -17.55 9.30
CA PRO A 144 14.10 -18.26 10.48
C PRO A 144 15.24 -17.50 11.18
N GLU A 145 15.88 -16.55 10.49
CA GLU A 145 16.85 -15.64 11.10
C GLU A 145 16.30 -14.75 12.23
N PHE A 146 14.95 -14.66 12.35
CA PHE A 146 14.25 -13.96 13.43
C PHE A 146 13.75 -14.90 14.55
N SER A 147 14.13 -16.18 14.54
CA SER A 147 13.62 -17.19 15.49
C SER A 147 14.03 -16.95 16.95
N ASN A 148 15.09 -16.20 17.17
CA ASN A 148 15.60 -15.88 18.51
C ASN A 148 15.00 -14.59 19.10
N ASP A 149 14.11 -13.90 18.39
CA ASP A 149 13.46 -12.70 18.89
C ASP A 149 12.48 -13.03 20.03
N ALA A 150 12.62 -12.33 21.14
CA ALA A 150 11.75 -12.42 22.30
C ALA A 150 11.43 -11.00 22.84
N PRO A 151 10.20 -10.53 22.67
CA PRO A 151 9.05 -11.16 22.02
C PRO A 151 9.21 -11.32 20.50
N PRO A 152 8.46 -12.25 19.86
CA PRO A 152 8.47 -12.46 18.43
C PRO A 152 8.06 -11.20 17.66
N VAL A 153 8.62 -11.01 16.48
CA VAL A 153 8.26 -9.91 15.58
C VAL A 153 7.10 -10.33 14.66
N SER A 154 6.15 -9.42 14.45
CA SER A 154 5.01 -9.61 13.54
C SER A 154 5.05 -8.66 12.34
N PRO A 155 4.33 -9.00 11.22
CA PRO A 155 4.16 -8.09 10.10
C PRO A 155 3.56 -6.74 10.49
N ARG A 156 2.57 -6.71 11.39
CA ARG A 156 1.98 -5.48 11.91
C ARG A 156 3.02 -4.57 12.53
N GLN A 157 3.90 -5.13 13.37
CA GLN A 157 4.95 -4.37 14.04
C GLN A 157 5.99 -3.82 13.05
N LEU A 158 6.34 -4.56 12.00
CA LEU A 158 7.20 -4.08 10.93
C LEU A 158 6.52 -2.95 10.14
N LEU A 159 5.29 -3.15 9.68
CA LEU A 159 4.54 -2.19 8.88
C LEU A 159 4.22 -0.89 9.65
N SER A 160 4.18 -0.94 10.98
CA SER A 160 3.90 0.20 11.86
C SER A 160 5.11 0.73 12.62
N HIS A 161 6.33 0.27 12.32
CA HIS A 161 7.57 0.71 12.97
C HIS A 161 7.62 0.49 14.50
N THR A 162 7.03 -0.62 14.94
CA THR A 162 7.03 -1.00 16.39
C THR A 162 7.77 -2.32 16.63
N SER A 163 8.50 -2.83 15.65
CA SER A 163 9.22 -4.10 15.70
C SER A 163 10.49 -4.08 16.58
N GLY A 164 11.06 -2.90 16.81
CA GLY A 164 12.39 -2.76 17.44
C GLY A 164 13.57 -3.14 16.54
N VAL A 165 13.33 -3.44 15.27
CA VAL A 165 14.37 -3.70 14.29
C VAL A 165 15.25 -2.45 14.12
N ARG A 166 16.58 -2.63 14.18
CA ARG A 166 17.54 -1.53 14.04
C ARG A 166 17.72 -1.18 12.56
N ASP A 167 17.74 0.12 12.25
CA ASP A 167 18.07 0.57 10.90
C ASP A 167 19.48 0.14 10.48
N ASN A 168 19.59 -0.41 9.27
CA ASN A 168 20.81 -0.87 8.64
C ASN A 168 20.89 -0.30 7.22
N LYS A 169 22.06 0.19 6.82
CA LYS A 169 22.28 0.79 5.49
C LYS A 169 22.68 -0.23 4.43
N CYS A 170 22.43 -1.52 4.64
CA CYS A 170 22.88 -2.62 3.81
C CYS A 170 22.51 -2.47 2.32
N GLN A 171 21.31 -2.00 1.99
CA GLN A 171 20.92 -1.80 0.59
C GLN A 171 21.61 -0.61 -0.08
N ALA A 172 22.04 0.39 0.67
CA ALA A 172 22.86 1.48 0.11
C ALA A 172 24.23 0.97 -0.36
N GLY A 173 24.70 -0.17 0.18
CA GLY A 173 25.90 -0.86 -0.23
C GLY A 173 25.75 -1.85 -1.39
N GLY A 174 24.58 -1.89 -2.06
CA GLY A 174 24.36 -2.77 -3.22
C GLY A 174 24.06 -4.23 -2.87
N MET A 175 23.65 -4.53 -1.65
CA MET A 175 23.22 -5.87 -1.25
C MET A 175 21.85 -6.24 -1.82
N SER A 176 21.65 -7.52 -2.14
CA SER A 176 20.31 -8.06 -2.39
C SER A 176 19.42 -7.93 -1.15
N LEU A 177 18.12 -7.89 -1.35
CA LEU A 177 17.17 -7.79 -0.23
C LEU A 177 17.34 -8.95 0.76
N SER A 178 17.55 -10.18 0.27
CA SER A 178 17.81 -11.36 1.11
C SER A 178 19.07 -11.20 1.98
N ALA A 179 20.19 -10.77 1.38
CA ALA A 179 21.45 -10.58 2.12
C ALA A 179 21.32 -9.44 3.14
N CYS A 180 20.63 -8.36 2.77
CA CYS A 180 20.37 -7.24 3.64
C CYS A 180 19.53 -7.63 4.87
N VAL A 181 18.46 -8.42 4.69
CA VAL A 181 17.60 -8.87 5.78
C VAL A 181 18.34 -9.78 6.76
N LYS A 182 19.23 -10.64 6.29
CA LYS A 182 20.13 -11.42 7.17
C LYS A 182 21.02 -10.51 8.03
N ALA A 183 21.58 -9.44 7.44
CA ALA A 183 22.37 -8.47 8.18
C ALA A 183 21.53 -7.67 9.20
N ILE A 184 20.29 -7.35 8.87
CA ILE A 184 19.33 -6.73 9.80
C ILE A 184 19.02 -7.67 10.95
N ALA A 185 18.72 -8.94 10.68
CA ALA A 185 18.37 -9.94 11.70
C ALA A 185 19.52 -10.20 12.70
N SER A 186 20.77 -10.15 12.23
CA SER A 186 21.95 -10.31 13.08
C SER A 186 22.23 -9.11 14.01
N SER A 187 21.57 -7.98 13.80
CA SER A 187 21.75 -6.78 14.62
C SER A 187 20.90 -6.86 15.88
N ALA A 188 21.44 -6.36 17.00
CA ALA A 188 20.67 -6.24 18.25
C ALA A 188 19.44 -5.34 18.05
N ARG A 189 18.29 -5.75 18.60
CA ARG A 189 17.07 -4.94 18.58
C ARG A 189 17.28 -3.63 19.35
N GLN A 190 16.65 -2.55 18.90
CA GLN A 190 16.69 -1.25 19.59
C GLN A 190 15.89 -1.30 20.89
N PHE A 191 14.77 -2.05 20.86
CA PHE A 191 13.85 -2.26 21.98
C PHE A 191 13.04 -3.55 21.70
N PRO A 192 12.40 -4.13 22.71
CA PRO A 192 11.53 -5.30 22.51
C PRO A 192 10.39 -5.01 21.52
N ALA A 193 10.08 -5.95 20.64
CA ALA A 193 9.00 -5.82 19.68
C ALA A 193 7.68 -5.47 20.37
N GLY A 194 6.95 -4.50 19.83
CA GLY A 194 5.69 -4.02 20.40
C GLY A 194 5.81 -3.10 21.61
N SER A 195 7.01 -2.57 21.93
CA SER A 195 7.17 -1.70 23.12
C SER A 195 7.30 -0.21 22.83
N LYS A 196 7.73 0.17 21.62
CA LYS A 196 7.94 1.57 21.21
C LYS A 196 7.73 1.73 19.73
N PHE A 197 7.50 2.98 19.30
CA PHE A 197 7.55 3.41 17.92
C PHE A 197 8.92 4.01 17.58
N SER A 198 9.50 3.60 16.44
CA SER A 198 10.71 4.22 15.90
C SER A 198 10.74 4.07 14.38
N TYR A 199 10.49 5.18 13.68
CA TYR A 199 10.44 5.19 12.22
C TYR A 199 11.80 4.85 11.59
N GLY A 200 11.80 3.96 10.59
CA GLY A 200 13.02 3.53 9.91
C GLY A 200 12.77 2.95 8.52
N ASN A 201 13.81 2.35 7.94
CA ASN A 201 13.76 1.70 6.64
C ASN A 201 13.80 0.17 6.75
N SER A 202 14.55 -0.36 7.70
CA SER A 202 14.81 -1.79 7.82
C SER A 202 13.55 -2.62 7.99
N ASP A 203 12.54 -2.11 8.70
CA ASP A 203 11.23 -2.77 8.82
C ASP A 203 10.63 -3.09 7.44
N PHE A 204 10.65 -2.13 6.53
CA PHE A 204 10.12 -2.29 5.18
C PHE A 204 11.00 -3.14 4.27
N LEU A 205 12.30 -3.22 4.53
CA LEU A 205 13.18 -4.18 3.86
C LEU A 205 12.82 -5.61 4.28
N VAL A 206 12.52 -5.85 5.56
CA VAL A 206 12.05 -7.15 6.05
C VAL A 206 10.68 -7.49 5.43
N ILE A 207 9.74 -6.55 5.38
CA ILE A 207 8.46 -6.73 4.67
C ILE A 207 8.67 -7.05 3.20
N GLY A 208 9.57 -6.34 2.51
CA GLY A 208 9.91 -6.63 1.11
C GLY A 208 10.42 -8.07 0.94
N ARG A 209 11.24 -8.57 1.86
CA ARG A 209 11.70 -9.95 1.83
C ARG A 209 10.59 -10.96 2.10
N LEU A 210 9.66 -10.66 3.00
CA LEU A 210 8.45 -11.49 3.18
C LEU A 210 7.64 -11.55 1.88
N VAL A 211 7.46 -10.40 1.19
CA VAL A 211 6.77 -10.34 -0.11
C VAL A 211 7.48 -11.23 -1.16
N GLU A 212 8.81 -11.23 -1.24
CA GLU A 212 9.56 -12.14 -2.14
C GLU A 212 9.29 -13.61 -1.82
N ILE A 213 9.33 -13.99 -0.53
CA ILE A 213 9.12 -15.38 -0.09
C ILE A 213 7.69 -15.83 -0.39
N LEU A 214 6.71 -14.99 -0.06
CA LEU A 214 5.29 -15.30 -0.25
C LEU A 214 4.90 -15.35 -1.73
N GLY A 215 5.53 -14.52 -2.56
CA GLY A 215 5.25 -14.41 -3.99
C GLY A 215 6.14 -15.28 -4.88
N GLY A 216 7.25 -15.82 -4.37
CA GLY A 216 8.17 -16.68 -5.11
C GLY A 216 8.98 -15.99 -6.22
N ALA A 217 9.12 -14.67 -6.19
CA ALA A 217 9.88 -13.88 -7.17
C ALA A 217 10.50 -12.64 -6.51
N ASP A 218 11.34 -11.89 -7.26
CA ASP A 218 11.89 -10.61 -6.80
C ASP A 218 10.79 -9.62 -6.40
N PHE A 219 11.06 -8.79 -5.41
CA PHE A 219 10.12 -7.83 -4.84
C PHE A 219 9.44 -6.95 -5.91
N ALA A 220 10.22 -6.36 -6.84
CA ALA A 220 9.65 -5.51 -7.88
C ALA A 220 8.67 -6.27 -8.81
N THR A 221 8.98 -7.53 -9.11
CA THR A 221 8.11 -8.42 -9.89
C THR A 221 6.78 -8.65 -9.18
N ILE A 222 6.81 -8.93 -7.88
CA ILE A 222 5.59 -9.16 -7.10
C ILE A 222 4.75 -7.89 -6.97
N VAL A 223 5.40 -6.72 -6.74
CA VAL A 223 4.68 -5.43 -6.75
C VAL A 223 3.99 -5.20 -8.09
N ASN A 224 4.67 -5.53 -9.20
CA ASN A 224 4.06 -5.41 -10.52
C ASN A 224 2.85 -6.35 -10.67
N GLN A 225 3.00 -7.61 -10.30
CA GLN A 225 1.90 -8.58 -10.43
C GLN A 225 0.67 -8.23 -9.59
N ARG A 226 0.87 -7.64 -8.40
CA ARG A 226 -0.19 -7.48 -7.40
C ARG A 226 -0.76 -6.06 -7.30
N ILE A 227 0.04 -5.05 -7.64
CA ILE A 227 -0.36 -3.64 -7.50
C ILE A 227 -0.22 -2.91 -8.83
N THR A 228 1.02 -2.73 -9.34
CA THR A 228 1.24 -1.79 -10.44
C THR A 228 0.67 -2.28 -11.77
N GLY A 229 0.69 -3.56 -12.03
CA GLY A 229 0.07 -4.16 -13.22
C GLY A 229 -1.46 -4.04 -13.23
N PRO A 230 -2.17 -4.57 -12.21
CA PRO A 230 -3.62 -4.41 -12.08
C PRO A 230 -4.09 -2.95 -12.14
N LEU A 231 -3.32 -2.01 -11.59
CA LEU A 231 -3.60 -0.59 -11.60
C LEU A 231 -3.10 0.12 -12.88
N GLN A 232 -2.46 -0.61 -13.81
CA GLN A 232 -1.89 -0.04 -15.04
C GLN A 232 -0.90 1.10 -14.79
N MET A 233 -0.08 0.98 -13.74
CA MET A 233 0.97 1.94 -13.36
C MET A 233 2.25 1.64 -14.18
N ASN A 234 2.16 1.78 -15.50
CA ASN A 234 3.14 1.24 -16.46
C ASN A 234 4.48 2.00 -16.49
N ALA A 235 4.56 3.19 -15.92
CA ALA A 235 5.78 3.99 -15.80
C ALA A 235 6.45 3.84 -14.41
N THR A 236 5.93 2.95 -13.56
CA THR A 236 6.49 2.67 -12.24
C THR A 236 7.67 1.71 -12.34
N THR A 237 8.82 2.09 -11.77
CA THR A 237 10.06 1.33 -11.89
C THR A 237 10.86 1.31 -10.58
N TRP A 238 11.72 0.29 -10.43
CA TRP A 238 12.77 0.24 -9.42
C TRP A 238 14.13 0.35 -10.10
N PRO A 239 14.94 1.36 -9.80
CA PRO A 239 16.31 1.46 -10.34
C PRO A 239 17.19 0.29 -9.90
N GLY A 240 18.03 -0.21 -10.81
CA GLY A 240 18.96 -1.31 -10.55
C GLY A 240 18.38 -2.69 -10.88
N ALA A 241 19.07 -3.74 -10.40
CA ALA A 241 18.62 -5.12 -10.60
C ALA A 241 17.35 -5.40 -9.78
N PRO A 242 16.41 -6.24 -10.26
CA PRO A 242 15.17 -6.57 -9.55
C PRO A 242 15.38 -7.10 -8.13
N SER A 243 16.43 -7.91 -7.90
CA SER A 243 16.81 -8.42 -6.58
C SER A 243 17.34 -7.36 -5.60
N MET A 244 17.61 -6.14 -6.10
CA MET A 244 18.10 -5.01 -5.33
C MET A 244 17.04 -3.92 -5.15
N ALA A 245 15.80 -4.20 -5.54
CA ALA A 245 14.68 -3.28 -5.39
C ALA A 245 14.47 -2.90 -3.92
N ASN A 246 14.54 -1.60 -3.62
CA ASN A 246 14.43 -1.13 -2.24
C ASN A 246 12.97 -0.92 -1.85
N ALA A 247 12.47 -1.77 -0.96
CA ALA A 247 11.08 -1.78 -0.50
C ALA A 247 10.71 -0.61 0.44
N ALA A 248 11.70 0.15 0.92
CA ALA A 248 11.46 1.25 1.85
C ALA A 248 11.41 2.63 1.18
N PHE A 249 12.21 2.85 0.07
CA PHE A 249 12.35 4.17 -0.55
C PHE A 249 12.77 4.15 -2.03
N GLY A 250 12.75 2.97 -2.70
CA GLY A 250 13.44 2.78 -3.99
C GLY A 250 12.59 3.03 -5.23
N VAL A 251 11.28 3.20 -5.14
CA VAL A 251 10.44 3.32 -6.33
C VAL A 251 10.61 4.67 -7.02
N ARG A 252 10.62 4.63 -8.36
CA ARG A 252 10.39 5.79 -9.22
C ARG A 252 9.01 5.65 -9.88
N VAL A 253 8.22 6.69 -9.80
CA VAL A 253 6.84 6.68 -10.26
C VAL A 253 6.46 8.03 -10.84
N THR A 254 5.50 8.05 -11.74
CA THR A 254 4.89 9.29 -12.24
C THR A 254 3.70 9.70 -11.37
N ILE A 255 3.32 10.98 -11.41
CA ILE A 255 2.09 11.46 -10.76
C ILE A 255 0.86 10.77 -11.36
N ASP A 256 0.89 10.50 -12.68
CA ASP A 256 -0.15 9.77 -13.39
C ASP A 256 -0.36 8.36 -12.80
N ASP A 257 0.73 7.64 -12.54
CA ASP A 257 0.66 6.29 -11.98
C ASP A 257 0.27 6.29 -10.51
N TYR A 258 0.94 7.14 -9.69
CA TYR A 258 0.64 7.16 -8.24
C TYR A 258 -0.80 7.61 -7.96
N GLY A 259 -1.37 8.46 -8.84
CA GLY A 259 -2.79 8.84 -8.77
C GLY A 259 -3.73 7.64 -8.88
N LYS A 260 -3.41 6.64 -9.72
CA LYS A 260 -4.20 5.39 -9.83
C LYS A 260 -4.16 4.58 -8.53
N PHE A 261 -2.99 4.53 -7.87
CA PHE A 261 -2.87 3.92 -6.55
C PHE A 261 -3.72 4.63 -5.51
N LEU A 262 -3.67 5.96 -5.47
CA LEU A 262 -4.49 6.75 -4.54
C LEU A 262 -5.99 6.60 -4.81
N GLN A 263 -6.38 6.52 -6.08
CA GLN A 263 -7.77 6.25 -6.47
C GLN A 263 -8.23 4.89 -5.92
N MET A 264 -7.40 3.85 -6.04
CA MET A 264 -7.68 2.53 -5.48
C MET A 264 -7.83 2.60 -3.94
N VAL A 265 -6.93 3.30 -3.24
CA VAL A 265 -7.04 3.47 -1.78
C VAL A 265 -8.31 4.23 -1.40
N LEU A 266 -8.61 5.34 -2.08
CA LEU A 266 -9.81 6.15 -1.85
C LEU A 266 -11.10 5.34 -2.08
N ASN A 267 -11.12 4.48 -3.10
CA ASN A 267 -12.23 3.59 -3.44
C ASN A 267 -12.21 2.27 -2.65
N ARG A 268 -11.50 2.24 -1.51
CA ARG A 268 -11.47 1.09 -0.59
C ARG A 268 -11.08 -0.22 -1.29
N GLY A 269 -10.02 -0.13 -2.12
CA GLY A 269 -9.36 -1.27 -2.75
C GLY A 269 -9.81 -1.59 -4.17
N GLU A 270 -10.64 -0.77 -4.78
CA GLU A 270 -11.15 -0.98 -6.14
C GLU A 270 -10.89 0.23 -7.03
N THR A 271 -10.62 -0.02 -8.30
CA THR A 271 -10.56 1.04 -9.34
C THR A 271 -10.90 0.45 -10.69
N SER A 272 -11.68 1.19 -11.50
CA SER A 272 -12.06 0.80 -12.87
C SER A 272 -12.59 -0.64 -12.97
N GLY A 273 -13.36 -1.10 -11.97
CA GLY A 273 -13.91 -2.46 -11.91
C GLY A 273 -12.91 -3.55 -11.50
N THR A 274 -11.66 -3.19 -11.16
CA THR A 274 -10.64 -4.12 -10.68
C THR A 274 -10.48 -3.97 -9.17
N ARG A 275 -10.72 -5.07 -8.42
CA ARG A 275 -10.46 -5.13 -6.98
C ARG A 275 -9.05 -5.64 -6.73
N VAL A 276 -8.25 -4.82 -6.06
CA VAL A 276 -6.85 -5.13 -5.69
C VAL A 276 -6.76 -5.52 -4.22
N LEU A 277 -7.55 -4.85 -3.36
CA LEU A 277 -7.64 -5.11 -1.91
C LEU A 277 -9.11 -5.15 -1.48
N SER A 278 -9.41 -5.81 -0.38
CA SER A 278 -10.71 -5.64 0.29
C SER A 278 -10.79 -4.27 0.96
N GLY A 279 -12.01 -3.79 1.21
CA GLY A 279 -12.20 -2.58 2.00
C GLY A 279 -11.60 -2.68 3.40
N GLN A 280 -11.65 -3.86 4.01
CA GLN A 280 -11.06 -4.12 5.32
C GLN A 280 -9.52 -4.01 5.29
N ALA A 281 -8.87 -4.51 4.23
CA ALA A 281 -7.42 -4.38 4.06
C ALA A 281 -7.00 -2.91 3.90
N VAL A 282 -7.78 -2.11 3.17
CA VAL A 282 -7.53 -0.66 3.06
C VAL A 282 -7.75 0.05 4.39
N ASP A 283 -8.81 -0.30 5.14
CA ASP A 283 -9.02 0.27 6.49
C ASP A 283 -7.84 -0.03 7.41
N ALA A 284 -7.30 -1.25 7.37
CA ALA A 284 -6.11 -1.61 8.14
C ALA A 284 -4.88 -0.78 7.71
N LEU A 285 -4.69 -0.54 6.40
CA LEU A 285 -3.58 0.27 5.87
C LEU A 285 -3.58 1.70 6.43
N ILE A 286 -4.75 2.33 6.51
CA ILE A 286 -4.87 3.75 6.88
C ILE A 286 -5.18 3.99 8.36
N SER A 287 -5.53 2.96 9.13
CA SER A 287 -5.84 3.08 10.57
C SER A 287 -4.60 3.38 11.39
N ASN A 288 -4.74 4.19 12.46
CA ASN A 288 -3.63 4.42 13.39
C ASN A 288 -3.27 3.14 14.16
N GLN A 289 -2.08 2.64 13.94
CA GLN A 289 -1.55 1.43 14.57
C GLN A 289 -0.71 1.72 15.83
N VAL A 290 -0.43 2.99 16.10
CA VAL A 290 0.54 3.39 17.14
C VAL A 290 -0.07 4.21 18.27
N SER A 291 -1.39 4.15 18.44
CA SER A 291 -2.10 4.91 19.50
C SER A 291 -1.68 4.57 20.93
N ALA A 292 -1.15 3.37 21.15
CA ALA A 292 -0.66 2.92 22.45
C ALA A 292 0.78 3.36 22.78
N TYR A 293 1.47 4.04 21.84
CA TYR A 293 2.89 4.38 21.97
C TYR A 293 3.11 5.88 22.05
N ASP A 294 4.12 6.29 22.84
CA ASP A 294 4.64 7.66 22.76
C ASP A 294 5.46 7.84 21.48
N THR A 295 4.97 8.65 20.57
CA THR A 295 5.60 8.95 19.28
C THR A 295 6.25 10.32 19.27
N THR A 296 6.14 11.13 20.34
CA THR A 296 6.49 12.56 20.34
C THR A 296 7.97 12.83 20.12
N ASN A 297 8.83 11.93 20.55
CA ASN A 297 10.29 12.04 20.39
C ASN A 297 10.82 11.38 19.12
N ASP A 298 9.96 10.84 18.26
CA ASP A 298 10.40 10.24 17.00
C ASP A 298 10.77 11.30 15.97
N PHE A 299 11.88 11.08 15.27
CA PHE A 299 12.41 12.01 14.26
C PHE A 299 11.40 12.31 13.15
N ALA A 300 10.72 11.30 12.62
CA ALA A 300 9.77 11.49 11.53
C ALA A 300 8.51 12.20 11.99
N VAL A 301 8.04 11.93 13.22
CA VAL A 301 6.95 12.69 13.86
C VAL A 301 7.37 14.14 14.09
N GLY A 302 8.62 14.37 14.48
CA GLY A 302 9.18 15.72 14.58
C GLY A 302 9.14 16.53 13.28
N ILE A 303 9.24 15.86 12.12
CA ILE A 303 9.14 16.47 10.78
C ILE A 303 7.69 16.69 10.38
N THR A 304 6.88 15.64 10.42
CA THR A 304 5.49 15.64 9.90
C THR A 304 4.51 16.34 10.82
N LYS A 305 4.80 16.41 12.11
CA LYS A 305 3.89 16.82 13.18
C LYS A 305 2.62 15.95 13.28
N ILE A 306 2.69 14.72 12.79
CA ILE A 306 1.61 13.75 12.82
C ILE A 306 2.01 12.62 13.77
N PRO A 307 1.44 12.57 15.00
CA PRO A 307 1.80 11.56 16.02
C PRO A 307 1.05 10.23 15.82
N ARG A 308 0.77 9.87 14.58
CA ARG A 308 0.04 8.67 14.18
C ARG A 308 0.73 8.01 13.02
N TYR A 309 0.68 6.68 12.95
CA TYR A 309 1.18 5.91 11.83
C TYR A 309 0.28 4.70 11.57
N GLY A 310 0.02 4.43 10.29
CA GLY A 310 -0.74 3.26 9.85
C GLY A 310 0.19 2.12 9.44
N LEU A 311 -0.22 1.34 8.45
CA LEU A 311 0.65 0.36 7.80
C LEU A 311 1.27 1.01 6.55
N GLY A 312 2.42 1.66 6.73
CA GLY A 312 3.18 2.29 5.64
C GLY A 312 2.77 3.71 5.25
N GLY A 313 1.79 4.31 5.94
CA GLY A 313 1.32 5.67 5.71
C GLY A 313 0.94 6.38 7.00
N TRP A 314 0.61 7.65 6.89
CA TRP A 314 0.30 8.55 8.01
C TRP A 314 -1.20 8.87 8.04
N PRO A 315 -1.95 8.53 9.12
CA PRO A 315 -3.28 9.07 9.38
C PRO A 315 -3.17 10.57 9.75
N ASP A 316 -3.21 11.47 8.76
CA ASP A 316 -2.98 12.92 8.94
C ASP A 316 -4.08 13.54 9.79
N VAL A 317 -5.33 13.22 9.47
CA VAL A 317 -6.52 13.71 10.17
C VAL A 317 -7.39 12.52 10.56
N VAL A 318 -7.84 12.51 11.80
CA VAL A 318 -8.80 11.54 12.33
C VAL A 318 -10.04 12.27 12.86
N ASN A 319 -11.20 11.60 12.81
CA ASN A 319 -12.41 12.10 13.41
C ASN A 319 -12.43 11.87 14.95
N GLU A 320 -13.47 12.32 15.62
CA GLU A 320 -13.64 12.17 17.06
C GLU A 320 -13.68 10.72 17.55
N PHE A 321 -13.99 9.77 16.67
CA PHE A 321 -14.00 8.32 16.97
C PHE A 321 -12.68 7.63 16.61
N GLY A 322 -11.65 8.38 16.19
CA GLY A 322 -10.35 7.85 15.80
C GLY A 322 -10.29 7.28 14.38
N GLY A 323 -11.37 7.37 13.60
CA GLY A 323 -11.40 6.95 12.19
C GLY A 323 -10.59 7.91 11.31
N THR A 324 -9.82 7.38 10.39
CA THR A 324 -8.98 8.19 9.48
C THR A 324 -9.84 8.92 8.46
N VAL A 325 -9.70 10.23 8.43
CA VAL A 325 -10.34 11.14 7.47
C VAL A 325 -9.38 11.48 6.33
N VAL A 326 -8.12 11.75 6.66
CA VAL A 326 -7.07 12.01 5.67
C VAL A 326 -5.89 11.10 5.99
N ALA A 327 -5.40 10.38 4.97
CA ALA A 327 -4.17 9.61 5.06
C ALA A 327 -3.16 10.09 4.01
N SER A 328 -1.87 10.08 4.34
CA SER A 328 -0.78 10.44 3.42
C SER A 328 0.36 9.42 3.44
N GLY A 329 1.19 9.45 2.39
CA GLY A 329 2.39 8.63 2.26
C GLY A 329 3.60 9.47 1.89
N ASN A 330 3.97 10.44 2.71
CA ASN A 330 4.98 11.44 2.36
C ASN A 330 6.40 10.86 2.20
N GLY A 331 7.17 11.43 1.30
CA GLY A 331 8.55 11.06 1.00
C GLY A 331 9.57 12.17 1.27
N ALA A 332 10.77 11.78 1.69
CA ALA A 332 11.84 12.69 2.11
C ALA A 332 12.26 13.74 1.08
N MET A 333 11.96 13.50 -0.20
CA MET A 333 12.23 14.46 -1.30
C MET A 333 11.05 15.39 -1.60
N GLY A 334 10.02 15.40 -0.73
CA GLY A 334 8.87 16.29 -0.84
C GLY A 334 7.75 15.75 -1.74
N PHE A 335 7.82 14.52 -2.22
CA PHE A 335 6.66 13.86 -2.81
C PHE A 335 5.62 13.63 -1.70
N TYR A 336 4.41 14.20 -1.86
CA TYR A 336 3.39 14.19 -0.80
C TYR A 336 2.03 13.76 -1.39
N PRO A 337 1.74 12.45 -1.40
CA PRO A 337 0.45 11.91 -1.83
C PRO A 337 -0.51 11.84 -0.63
N TRP A 338 -1.81 12.05 -0.87
CA TRP A 338 -2.85 11.86 0.16
C TRP A 338 -4.17 11.36 -0.43
N VAL A 339 -4.99 10.80 0.42
CA VAL A 339 -6.43 10.57 0.21
C VAL A 339 -7.23 11.32 1.28
N ASP A 340 -8.37 11.88 0.91
CA ASP A 340 -9.27 12.62 1.78
C ASP A 340 -10.70 12.08 1.62
N TYR A 341 -11.14 11.35 2.61
CA TYR A 341 -12.46 10.71 2.62
C TYR A 341 -13.59 11.70 2.90
N ALA A 342 -13.31 12.85 3.54
CA ALA A 342 -14.33 13.88 3.78
C ALA A 342 -14.76 14.56 2.47
N THR A 343 -13.81 14.80 1.57
CA THR A 343 -14.07 15.42 0.27
C THR A 343 -14.19 14.42 -0.87
N ASN A 344 -13.95 13.13 -0.59
CA ASN A 344 -13.89 12.05 -1.57
C ASN A 344 -12.90 12.36 -2.71
N THR A 345 -11.69 12.79 -2.32
CA THR A 345 -10.63 13.20 -3.26
C THR A 345 -9.29 12.57 -2.90
N TRP A 346 -8.42 12.52 -3.86
CA TRP A 346 -7.00 12.27 -3.67
C TRP A 346 -6.16 13.40 -4.24
N GLY A 347 -4.92 13.54 -3.78
CA GLY A 347 -4.02 14.52 -4.36
C GLY A 347 -2.55 14.19 -4.19
N ILE A 348 -1.72 14.89 -4.95
CA ILE A 348 -0.26 14.70 -4.97
C ILE A 348 0.42 16.07 -5.12
N ILE A 349 1.41 16.32 -4.26
CA ILE A 349 2.46 17.29 -4.52
C ILE A 349 3.67 16.52 -5.04
N GLY A 350 4.03 16.74 -6.30
CA GLY A 350 5.17 16.08 -6.96
C GLY A 350 6.33 17.04 -7.15
N VAL A 351 7.41 16.85 -6.38
CA VAL A 351 8.67 17.60 -6.49
C VAL A 351 9.85 16.67 -6.24
N GLN A 352 11.06 17.14 -6.61
CA GLN A 352 12.35 16.52 -6.26
C GLN A 352 13.19 17.55 -5.51
N ASP A 353 13.08 17.55 -4.18
CA ASP A 353 13.79 18.48 -3.30
C ASP A 353 14.86 17.73 -2.50
N SER A 354 16.12 17.91 -2.85
CA SER A 354 17.27 17.23 -2.23
C SER A 354 17.76 17.88 -0.93
N ARG A 355 17.09 18.94 -0.43
CA ARG A 355 17.50 19.65 0.79
C ARG A 355 17.25 18.85 2.09
N GLY A 356 16.64 17.69 1.98
CA GLY A 356 16.38 16.76 3.10
C GLY A 356 14.95 16.85 3.63
N ALA A 357 14.54 15.80 4.33
CA ALA A 357 13.17 15.61 4.78
C ALA A 357 12.66 16.74 5.69
N GLN A 358 13.53 17.31 6.55
CA GLN A 358 13.19 18.40 7.48
C GLN A 358 12.71 19.65 6.77
N VAL A 359 13.14 19.86 5.52
CA VAL A 359 12.76 21.02 4.70
C VAL A 359 11.70 20.63 3.68
N ALA A 360 11.92 19.52 3.00
CA ALA A 360 11.11 19.13 1.85
C ALA A 360 9.69 18.69 2.24
N VAL A 361 9.55 17.93 3.33
CA VAL A 361 8.24 17.38 3.76
C VAL A 361 7.32 18.46 4.29
N PRO A 362 7.70 19.30 5.26
CA PRO A 362 6.81 20.38 5.75
C PRO A 362 6.41 21.38 4.67
N ALA A 363 7.32 21.67 3.74
CA ALA A 363 7.03 22.58 2.63
C ALA A 363 5.97 22.01 1.66
N SER A 364 6.01 20.69 1.36
CA SER A 364 4.97 20.06 0.56
C SER A 364 3.67 19.88 1.33
N GLN A 365 3.75 19.55 2.62
CA GLN A 365 2.60 19.44 3.51
C GLN A 365 1.80 20.75 3.56
N LYS A 366 2.48 21.91 3.65
CA LYS A 366 1.84 23.22 3.60
C LYS A 366 1.00 23.42 2.33
N VAL A 367 1.53 23.04 1.16
CA VAL A 367 0.79 23.12 -0.11
C VAL A 367 -0.39 22.13 -0.12
N ALA A 368 -0.19 20.91 0.37
CA ALA A 368 -1.23 19.88 0.40
C ALA A 368 -2.39 20.25 1.33
N VAL A 369 -2.10 20.85 2.49
CA VAL A 369 -3.12 21.37 3.42
C VAL A 369 -3.94 22.47 2.75
N GLU A 370 -3.31 23.44 2.09
CA GLU A 370 -4.03 24.50 1.39
C GLU A 370 -4.87 23.96 0.22
N ALA A 371 -4.35 22.99 -0.52
CA ALA A 371 -5.09 22.35 -1.60
C ALA A 371 -6.37 21.65 -1.10
N ARG A 372 -6.33 21.01 0.07
CA ARG A 372 -7.52 20.43 0.72
C ARG A 372 -8.47 21.50 1.23
N ASN A 373 -7.96 22.58 1.84
CA ASN A 373 -8.78 23.69 2.30
C ASN A 373 -9.55 24.34 1.14
N ALA A 374 -8.95 24.42 -0.04
CA ALA A 374 -9.60 24.92 -1.25
C ALA A 374 -10.83 24.09 -1.67
N LEU A 375 -10.81 22.77 -1.40
CA LEU A 375 -11.95 21.86 -1.68
C LEU A 375 -13.12 22.06 -0.72
N SER A 376 -12.88 22.59 0.48
CA SER A 376 -13.89 22.81 1.52
C SER A 376 -14.57 24.18 1.42
N ARG A 377 -14.03 25.09 0.61
CA ARG A 377 -14.61 26.40 0.29
C ARG A 377 -15.57 26.29 -0.89
#